data_c440392f62a0e240dd7bea6dc9fd97dd
#
_entry.id   c440392f62a0e240dd7bea6dc9fd97dd
#
_cell.length_a   1.000
_cell.length_b   1.000
_cell.length_c   1.000
_cell.angle_alpha   90.00
_cell.angle_beta   90.00
_cell.angle_gamma   90.00
#
_symmetry.space_group_name_H-M   'P 1'
#
loop_
_entity.id
_entity.type
_entity.pdbx_description
1 polymer ?
#
loop_
_entity_poly.entity_id
_entity_poly.type
_entity_poly.pdbx_seq_one_letter_code
_entity_poly.pdbx_strand_id
1 'polypeptide(L)'
;MCIAILKQQGETIKKAKLKTCFYNNDDGAGYMFSKDDELHFFKGFFSFKDFWKSYVKNVINNGNPITAIHFRITTHGKTNTNNCHPFRINDDIGFIHNGVIRMVETDKKRSDTSMFNDTILKRLPSDFIRNTGICNLIEESIGTSKLVFLDNKGQYLISNESLGHWDGNVWYSNDSYRYQYYYYSQPVTAYQKQPAKVVKSAPLSIGNVDYSHCGGCNTPLLTRYTQNSGYCTTCEKLPYSG
;
A
#
# COMPACT_ATOMS: atom_id res chain seq x y z
N MET A 1 -4.91 2.93 0.44
CA MET A 1 -3.51 2.41 0.62
C MET A 1 -2.93 2.09 -0.73
N CYS A 2 -1.64 2.40 -0.96
CA CYS A 2 -0.92 1.97 -2.17
C CYS A 2 -1.05 0.46 -2.41
N ILE A 3 -0.75 0.00 -3.61
CA ILE A 3 -0.57 -1.43 -3.87
C ILE A 3 0.77 -1.68 -4.56
N ALA A 4 1.52 -2.65 -4.02
CA ALA A 4 2.72 -3.23 -4.62
C ALA A 4 2.38 -4.61 -5.18
N ILE A 5 2.90 -4.92 -6.36
CA ILE A 5 2.63 -6.15 -7.10
C ILE A 5 3.96 -6.70 -7.61
N LEU A 6 4.18 -8.00 -7.45
CA LEU A 6 5.24 -8.73 -8.15
C LEU A 6 4.62 -9.75 -9.09
N LYS A 7 4.91 -9.62 -10.38
CA LYS A 7 4.50 -10.54 -11.43
C LYS A 7 5.68 -11.39 -11.86
N GLN A 8 5.57 -12.71 -11.77
CA GLN A 8 6.59 -13.64 -12.25
C GLN A 8 6.77 -13.55 -13.76
N GLN A 9 7.91 -14.01 -14.26
CA GLN A 9 8.21 -14.10 -15.68
C GLN A 9 7.16 -14.95 -16.41
N GLY A 10 6.75 -14.53 -17.61
CA GLY A 10 5.76 -15.19 -18.43
C GLY A 10 4.31 -14.88 -18.05
N GLU A 11 4.05 -14.41 -16.85
CA GLU A 11 2.69 -14.10 -16.38
C GLU A 11 2.12 -12.84 -17.02
N THR A 12 0.79 -12.78 -17.06
CA THR A 12 0.06 -11.63 -17.60
C THR A 12 -1.05 -11.20 -16.64
N ILE A 13 -1.04 -9.94 -16.24
CA ILE A 13 -2.13 -9.36 -15.45
C ILE A 13 -3.17 -8.75 -16.39
N LYS A 14 -4.45 -9.13 -16.24
CA LYS A 14 -5.55 -8.59 -17.05
C LYS A 14 -5.61 -7.06 -16.93
N LYS A 15 -5.77 -6.37 -18.08
CA LYS A 15 -5.90 -4.90 -18.14
C LYS A 15 -6.91 -4.35 -17.13
N ALA A 16 -8.07 -4.99 -16.99
CA ALA A 16 -9.11 -4.58 -16.05
C ALA A 16 -8.61 -4.59 -14.60
N LYS A 17 -7.81 -5.60 -14.20
CA LYS A 17 -7.24 -5.70 -12.84
C LYS A 17 -6.25 -4.56 -12.57
N LEU A 18 -5.32 -4.29 -13.50
CA LEU A 18 -4.39 -3.13 -13.38
C LEU A 18 -5.13 -1.79 -13.41
N LYS A 19 -6.21 -1.70 -14.19
CA LYS A 19 -7.08 -0.51 -14.21
C LYS A 19 -7.74 -0.27 -12.86
N THR A 20 -8.24 -1.31 -12.21
CA THR A 20 -8.78 -1.24 -10.84
C THR A 20 -7.72 -0.79 -9.84
N CYS A 21 -6.51 -1.37 -9.89
CA CYS A 21 -5.38 -0.93 -9.04
C CYS A 21 -5.10 0.56 -9.21
N PHE A 22 -5.06 1.04 -10.45
CA PHE A 22 -4.79 2.45 -10.74
C PHE A 22 -5.88 3.37 -10.18
N TYR A 23 -7.16 3.09 -10.43
CA TYR A 23 -8.24 3.96 -9.96
C TYR A 23 -8.44 3.94 -8.44
N ASN A 24 -8.03 2.87 -7.78
CA ASN A 24 -8.02 2.83 -6.32
C ASN A 24 -6.77 3.49 -5.71
N ASN A 25 -5.76 3.85 -6.56
CA ASN A 25 -4.46 4.39 -6.13
C ASN A 25 -3.92 5.32 -7.25
N ASP A 26 -4.55 6.47 -7.48
CA ASP A 26 -4.37 7.30 -8.69
C ASP A 26 -3.37 8.46 -8.55
N ASP A 27 -2.65 8.56 -7.44
CA ASP A 27 -1.63 9.57 -7.20
C ASP A 27 -0.28 9.28 -7.88
N GLY A 28 -0.24 8.26 -8.74
CA GLY A 28 0.88 7.91 -9.58
C GLY A 28 1.15 6.42 -9.66
N ALA A 29 1.69 6.00 -10.80
CA ALA A 29 2.06 4.62 -11.05
C ALA A 29 3.47 4.49 -11.59
N GLY A 30 4.02 3.28 -11.47
CA GLY A 30 5.27 2.91 -12.10
C GLY A 30 5.53 1.41 -11.98
N TYR A 31 6.55 0.97 -12.69
CA TYR A 31 6.98 -0.42 -12.69
C TYR A 31 8.48 -0.51 -13.00
N MET A 32 9.08 -1.61 -12.59
CA MET A 32 10.42 -2.02 -13.00
C MET A 32 10.40 -3.49 -13.40
N PHE A 33 11.29 -3.88 -14.28
CA PHE A 33 11.48 -5.26 -14.69
C PHE A 33 12.94 -5.55 -14.96
N SER A 34 13.31 -6.82 -14.80
CA SER A 34 14.63 -7.34 -15.15
C SER A 34 14.58 -8.02 -16.50
N LYS A 35 15.51 -7.65 -17.38
CA LYS A 35 15.70 -8.30 -18.69
C LYS A 35 17.11 -8.04 -19.20
N ASP A 36 17.68 -9.03 -19.85
CA ASP A 36 19.02 -8.97 -20.48
C ASP A 36 20.11 -8.47 -19.51
N ASP A 37 20.05 -8.95 -18.25
CA ASP A 37 20.93 -8.56 -17.15
C ASP A 37 20.87 -7.07 -16.76
N GLU A 38 19.79 -6.40 -17.14
CA GLU A 38 19.54 -5.00 -16.82
C GLU A 38 18.22 -4.81 -16.07
N LEU A 39 18.18 -3.80 -15.22
CA LEU A 39 16.99 -3.40 -14.49
C LEU A 39 16.41 -2.11 -15.08
N HIS A 40 15.23 -2.21 -15.66
CA HIS A 40 14.54 -1.12 -16.35
C HIS A 40 13.49 -0.47 -15.43
N PHE A 41 13.46 0.87 -15.39
CA PHE A 41 12.59 1.67 -14.52
C PHE A 41 11.68 2.60 -15.31
N PHE A 42 10.38 2.56 -15.02
CA PHE A 42 9.37 3.43 -15.60
C PHE A 42 8.44 3.93 -14.48
N LYS A 43 8.35 5.23 -14.29
CA LYS A 43 7.54 5.82 -13.20
C LYS A 43 7.01 7.21 -13.55
N GLY A 44 6.07 7.71 -12.71
CA GLY A 44 5.47 9.02 -12.90
C GLY A 44 4.31 8.98 -13.88
N PHE A 45 3.59 7.87 -13.95
CA PHE A 45 2.35 7.79 -14.72
C PHE A 45 1.18 8.29 -13.86
N PHE A 46 0.61 9.42 -14.26
CA PHE A 46 -0.55 10.04 -13.63
C PHE A 46 -1.85 9.80 -14.42
N SER A 47 -1.78 9.02 -15.49
CA SER A 47 -2.96 8.52 -16.21
C SER A 47 -2.82 7.02 -16.48
N PHE A 48 -3.93 6.29 -16.36
CA PHE A 48 -3.94 4.86 -16.70
C PHE A 48 -3.63 4.62 -18.18
N LYS A 49 -4.02 5.53 -19.06
CA LYS A 49 -3.76 5.44 -20.51
C LYS A 49 -2.26 5.40 -20.79
N ASP A 50 -1.48 6.30 -20.18
CA ASP A 50 -0.03 6.39 -20.40
C ASP A 50 0.70 5.22 -19.73
N PHE A 51 0.31 4.85 -18.50
CA PHE A 51 0.80 3.65 -17.84
C PHE A 51 0.58 2.41 -18.72
N TRP A 52 -0.65 2.18 -19.19
CA TRP A 52 -0.99 1.01 -19.97
C TRP A 52 -0.24 0.95 -21.31
N LYS A 53 -0.14 2.09 -22.02
CA LYS A 53 0.63 2.19 -23.28
C LYS A 53 2.09 1.80 -23.07
N SER A 54 2.72 2.34 -22.01
CA SER A 54 4.09 2.02 -21.65
C SER A 54 4.25 0.55 -21.23
N TYR A 55 3.35 0.03 -20.39
CA TYR A 55 3.37 -1.34 -19.90
C TYR A 55 3.21 -2.38 -21.04
N VAL A 56 2.30 -2.15 -21.98
CA VAL A 56 2.16 -3.01 -23.17
C VAL A 56 3.44 -3.02 -23.97
N LYS A 57 4.00 -1.86 -24.27
CA LYS A 57 5.24 -1.74 -25.07
C LYS A 57 6.42 -2.45 -24.41
N ASN A 58 6.65 -2.19 -23.13
CA ASN A 58 7.90 -2.57 -22.47
C ASN A 58 7.82 -3.90 -21.70
N VAL A 59 6.64 -4.36 -21.34
CA VAL A 59 6.46 -5.62 -20.60
C VAL A 59 5.77 -6.67 -21.47
N ILE A 60 4.54 -6.41 -21.94
CA ILE A 60 3.77 -7.43 -22.67
C ILE A 60 4.44 -7.80 -23.99
N ASN A 61 4.75 -6.80 -24.83
CA ASN A 61 5.39 -7.02 -26.13
C ASN A 61 6.88 -7.39 -25.99
N ASN A 62 7.41 -7.38 -24.78
CA ASN A 62 8.82 -7.69 -24.49
C ASN A 62 9.01 -9.04 -23.78
N GLY A 63 8.05 -9.98 -23.97
CA GLY A 63 8.17 -11.34 -23.45
C GLY A 63 7.74 -11.53 -21.99
N ASN A 64 7.03 -10.55 -21.43
CA ASN A 64 6.54 -10.61 -20.05
C ASN A 64 7.65 -10.92 -19.01
N PRO A 65 8.72 -10.12 -18.90
CA PRO A 65 9.75 -10.33 -17.90
C PRO A 65 9.16 -10.25 -16.48
N ILE A 66 9.91 -10.74 -15.49
CA ILE A 66 9.57 -10.54 -14.09
C ILE A 66 9.45 -9.03 -13.81
N THR A 67 8.34 -8.60 -13.20
CA THR A 67 8.00 -7.18 -13.12
C THR A 67 7.44 -6.83 -11.74
N ALA A 68 8.00 -5.80 -11.11
CA ALA A 68 7.44 -5.18 -9.91
C ALA A 68 6.67 -3.91 -10.31
N ILE A 69 5.39 -3.79 -9.88
CA ILE A 69 4.47 -2.73 -10.27
C ILE A 69 3.95 -2.04 -9.01
N HIS A 70 3.81 -0.72 -9.05
CA HIS A 70 3.27 0.04 -7.92
C HIS A 70 2.25 1.08 -8.37
N PHE A 71 1.13 1.16 -7.63
CA PHE A 71 0.15 2.24 -7.74
C PHE A 71 0.05 2.95 -6.39
N ARG A 72 0.17 4.27 -6.43
CA ARG A 72 0.38 5.12 -5.27
C ARG A 72 -0.89 5.84 -4.84
N ILE A 73 -1.12 5.90 -3.52
CA ILE A 73 -1.89 6.96 -2.86
C ILE A 73 -0.92 7.76 -1.98
N THR A 74 -0.99 9.07 -2.10
CA THR A 74 -0.11 9.99 -1.34
C THR A 74 -0.56 10.07 0.11
N THR A 75 0.26 9.57 1.02
CA THR A 75 0.11 9.77 2.46
C THR A 75 1.11 10.82 2.98
N HIS A 76 2.31 10.85 2.39
CA HIS A 76 3.38 11.77 2.72
C HIS A 76 4.10 12.24 1.46
N GLY A 77 4.65 13.47 1.50
CA GLY A 77 5.34 14.10 0.38
C GLY A 77 4.39 14.63 -0.70
N LYS A 78 4.97 15.19 -1.75
CA LYS A 78 4.20 15.73 -2.90
C LYS A 78 3.87 14.65 -3.90
N THR A 79 2.73 14.80 -4.60
CA THR A 79 2.41 14.02 -5.80
C THR A 79 3.28 14.51 -6.95
N ASN A 80 4.38 13.82 -7.21
CA ASN A 80 5.30 14.08 -8.32
C ASN A 80 6.07 12.80 -8.69
N THR A 81 6.78 12.85 -9.81
CA THR A 81 7.55 11.71 -10.32
C THR A 81 8.64 11.23 -9.35
N ASN A 82 9.26 12.12 -8.57
CA ASN A 82 10.35 11.76 -7.66
C ASN A 82 9.86 10.86 -6.51
N ASN A 83 8.62 11.05 -6.07
CA ASN A 83 7.99 10.24 -5.03
C ASN A 83 7.20 9.04 -5.57
N CYS A 84 7.11 8.86 -6.90
CA CYS A 84 6.57 7.64 -7.49
C CYS A 84 7.58 6.50 -7.41
N HIS A 85 7.08 5.29 -7.16
CA HIS A 85 7.88 4.07 -7.27
C HIS A 85 7.98 3.62 -8.73
N PRO A 86 8.98 2.80 -9.07
CA PRO A 86 10.03 2.22 -8.22
C PRO A 86 11.17 3.19 -7.91
N PHE A 87 11.97 2.82 -6.90
CA PHE A 87 13.22 3.48 -6.54
C PHE A 87 14.42 2.61 -6.86
N ARG A 88 15.49 3.23 -7.40
CA ARG A 88 16.79 2.59 -7.60
C ARG A 88 17.60 2.69 -6.31
N ILE A 89 18.18 1.57 -5.87
CA ILE A 89 19.11 1.51 -4.74
C ILE A 89 20.54 1.67 -5.24
N ASN A 90 20.93 0.82 -6.19
CA ASN A 90 22.20 0.83 -6.90
C ASN A 90 21.97 0.44 -8.38
N ASP A 91 23.01 0.12 -9.12
CA ASP A 91 22.88 -0.23 -10.54
C ASP A 91 22.14 -1.55 -10.75
N ASP A 92 22.23 -2.46 -9.80
CA ASP A 92 21.71 -3.82 -9.89
C ASP A 92 20.36 -4.02 -9.19
N ILE A 93 19.99 -3.19 -8.21
CA ILE A 93 18.83 -3.41 -7.35
C ILE A 93 17.90 -2.20 -7.33
N GLY A 94 16.60 -2.48 -7.48
CA GLY A 94 15.53 -1.53 -7.26
C GLY A 94 14.46 -2.10 -6.32
N PHE A 95 13.54 -1.23 -5.87
CA PHE A 95 12.44 -1.67 -5.01
C PHE A 95 11.18 -0.83 -5.16
N ILE A 96 10.07 -1.41 -4.72
CA ILE A 96 8.79 -0.75 -4.49
C ILE A 96 8.35 -0.98 -3.05
N HIS A 97 7.51 -0.10 -2.51
CA HIS A 97 7.07 -0.13 -1.12
C HIS A 97 5.56 0.08 -0.99
N ASN A 98 4.92 -0.68 -0.10
CA ASN A 98 3.57 -0.45 0.36
C ASN A 98 3.53 -0.42 1.89
N GLY A 99 3.16 0.71 2.46
CA GLY A 99 3.08 0.93 3.90
C GLY A 99 3.50 2.33 4.29
N VAL A 100 3.96 2.46 5.54
CA VAL A 100 4.55 3.68 6.10
C VAL A 100 5.78 3.28 6.91
N ILE A 101 6.95 3.78 6.52
CA ILE A 101 8.22 3.54 7.22
C ILE A 101 8.43 4.64 8.26
N ARG A 102 8.28 4.29 9.54
CA ARG A 102 8.32 5.25 10.66
C ARG A 102 9.72 5.53 11.19
N MET A 103 10.70 4.72 10.83
CA MET A 103 12.07 4.85 11.33
C MET A 103 12.88 5.99 10.70
N VAL A 104 12.35 6.64 9.66
CA VAL A 104 12.98 7.77 8.99
C VAL A 104 12.16 9.04 9.18
N GLU A 105 12.85 10.16 9.39
CA GLU A 105 12.20 11.47 9.38
C GLU A 105 11.84 11.85 7.95
N THR A 106 10.62 12.31 7.76
CA THR A 106 10.12 12.77 6.47
C THR A 106 10.11 14.29 6.41
N ASP A 107 10.37 14.84 5.24
CA ASP A 107 10.18 16.27 4.99
C ASP A 107 8.90 16.50 4.14
N LYS A 108 8.52 17.78 3.96
CA LYS A 108 7.33 18.14 3.16
C LYS A 108 7.47 17.80 1.67
N LYS A 109 8.66 17.46 1.19
CA LYS A 109 8.96 17.25 -0.23
C LYS A 109 9.15 15.78 -0.58
N ARG A 110 9.74 14.99 0.34
CA ARG A 110 10.13 13.60 0.11
C ARG A 110 9.25 12.64 0.89
N SER A 111 8.98 11.48 0.30
CA SER A 111 8.28 10.40 0.99
C SER A 111 9.22 9.69 1.96
N ASP A 112 8.64 9.00 2.95
CA ASP A 112 9.32 8.06 3.83
C ASP A 112 10.17 7.04 3.06
N THR A 113 9.62 6.50 1.98
CA THR A 113 10.32 5.57 1.09
C THR A 113 11.57 6.18 0.46
N SER A 114 11.48 7.42 -0.04
CA SER A 114 12.62 8.12 -0.62
C SER A 114 13.71 8.37 0.44
N MET A 115 13.31 8.78 1.64
CA MET A 115 14.23 8.99 2.76
C MET A 115 14.89 7.67 3.19
N PHE A 116 14.12 6.60 3.32
CA PHE A 116 14.62 5.27 3.66
C PHE A 116 15.63 4.76 2.64
N ASN A 117 15.36 4.97 1.35
CA ASN A 117 16.29 4.64 0.28
C ASN A 117 17.62 5.38 0.44
N ASP A 118 17.57 6.72 0.58
CA ASP A 118 18.77 7.55 0.57
C ASP A 118 19.62 7.40 1.85
N THR A 119 18.96 7.18 3.00
CA THR A 119 19.66 7.14 4.31
C THR A 119 20.05 5.74 4.75
N ILE A 120 19.34 4.70 4.27
CA ILE A 120 19.55 3.31 4.71
C ILE A 120 19.94 2.41 3.52
N LEU A 121 19.02 2.17 2.57
CA LEU A 121 19.23 1.12 1.58
C LEU A 121 20.46 1.33 0.70
N LYS A 122 20.71 2.57 0.25
CA LYS A 122 21.91 2.91 -0.55
C LYS A 122 23.24 2.79 0.21
N ARG A 123 23.20 2.58 1.53
CA ARG A 123 24.38 2.39 2.39
C ARG A 123 24.70 0.94 2.65
N LEU A 124 23.81 0.03 2.26
CA LEU A 124 24.01 -1.41 2.42
C LEU A 124 24.97 -1.95 1.37
N PRO A 125 25.59 -3.12 1.61
CA PRO A 125 26.37 -3.83 0.57
C PRO A 125 25.54 -4.02 -0.71
N SER A 126 26.19 -4.02 -1.86
CA SER A 126 25.50 -4.07 -3.17
C SER A 126 24.63 -5.32 -3.37
N ASP A 127 24.94 -6.40 -2.67
CA ASP A 127 24.26 -7.71 -2.74
C ASP A 127 23.43 -8.04 -1.48
N PHE A 128 23.10 -7.03 -0.68
CA PHE A 128 22.45 -7.20 0.64
C PHE A 128 21.18 -8.07 0.60
N ILE A 129 20.45 -8.11 -0.52
CA ILE A 129 19.23 -8.93 -0.66
C ILE A 129 19.53 -10.43 -0.57
N ARG A 130 20.80 -10.87 -0.67
CA ARG A 130 21.25 -12.26 -0.47
C ARG A 130 21.72 -12.53 0.95
N ASN A 131 21.82 -11.51 1.80
CA ASN A 131 22.22 -11.63 3.20
C ASN A 131 20.98 -11.71 4.09
N THR A 132 20.64 -12.93 4.54
CA THR A 132 19.46 -13.18 5.37
C THR A 132 19.44 -12.33 6.65
N GLY A 133 20.60 -12.10 7.29
CA GLY A 133 20.68 -11.27 8.50
C GLY A 133 20.28 -9.82 8.23
N ILE A 134 20.78 -9.23 7.14
CA ILE A 134 20.41 -7.87 6.73
C ILE A 134 18.93 -7.82 6.35
N CYS A 135 18.43 -8.80 5.60
CA CYS A 135 17.01 -8.88 5.20
C CYS A 135 16.08 -8.94 6.42
N ASN A 136 16.41 -9.74 7.42
CA ASN A 136 15.65 -9.83 8.67
C ASN A 136 15.66 -8.50 9.45
N LEU A 137 16.81 -7.82 9.53
CA LEU A 137 16.90 -6.50 10.17
C LEU A 137 16.05 -5.46 9.43
N ILE A 138 16.03 -5.48 8.10
CA ILE A 138 15.15 -4.61 7.31
C ILE A 138 13.69 -4.91 7.64
N GLU A 139 13.29 -6.18 7.63
CA GLU A 139 11.91 -6.61 7.88
C GLU A 139 11.42 -6.17 9.25
N GLU A 140 12.21 -6.36 10.30
CA GLU A 140 11.91 -5.88 11.66
C GLU A 140 11.79 -4.34 11.71
N SER A 141 12.66 -3.63 11.00
CA SER A 141 12.72 -2.16 11.05
C SER A 141 11.55 -1.46 10.33
N ILE A 142 10.97 -2.10 9.33
CA ILE A 142 9.86 -1.54 8.54
C ILE A 142 8.47 -1.84 9.11
N GLY A 143 8.39 -2.65 10.18
CA GLY A 143 7.12 -3.03 10.83
C GLY A 143 6.20 -3.78 9.87
N THR A 144 4.97 -3.31 9.66
CA THR A 144 3.99 -3.96 8.76
C THR A 144 4.09 -3.50 7.30
N SER A 145 5.06 -2.67 6.96
CA SER A 145 5.32 -2.27 5.59
C SER A 145 5.84 -3.44 4.76
N LYS A 146 5.62 -3.40 3.46
CA LYS A 146 6.05 -4.43 2.52
C LYS A 146 6.99 -3.82 1.49
N LEU A 147 8.13 -4.46 1.28
CA LEU A 147 9.08 -4.08 0.23
C LEU A 147 9.20 -5.21 -0.77
N VAL A 148 9.21 -4.89 -2.04
CA VAL A 148 9.57 -5.83 -3.10
C VAL A 148 10.85 -5.33 -3.73
N PHE A 149 11.94 -6.06 -3.52
CA PHE A 149 13.22 -5.85 -4.18
C PHE A 149 13.28 -6.72 -5.44
N LEU A 150 13.88 -6.18 -6.48
CA LEU A 150 14.15 -6.90 -7.72
C LEU A 150 15.57 -6.53 -8.19
N ASP A 151 16.35 -7.52 -8.58
CA ASP A 151 17.69 -7.30 -9.15
C ASP A 151 17.72 -7.45 -10.68
N ASN A 152 18.86 -7.07 -11.27
CA ASN A 152 19.10 -7.14 -12.70
C ASN A 152 19.14 -8.58 -13.27
N LYS A 153 19.26 -9.59 -12.41
CA LYS A 153 19.20 -11.03 -12.77
C LYS A 153 17.80 -11.63 -12.65
N GLY A 154 16.80 -10.83 -12.29
CA GLY A 154 15.43 -11.29 -12.05
C GLY A 154 15.26 -12.00 -10.72
N GLN A 155 16.22 -11.94 -9.80
CA GLN A 155 16.04 -12.40 -8.44
C GLN A 155 15.26 -11.34 -7.65
N TYR A 156 14.41 -11.79 -6.74
CA TYR A 156 13.59 -10.90 -5.93
C TYR A 156 13.57 -11.31 -4.46
N LEU A 157 13.25 -10.35 -3.63
CA LEU A 157 12.95 -10.54 -2.21
C LEU A 157 11.71 -9.74 -1.85
N ILE A 158 10.79 -10.32 -1.12
CA ILE A 158 9.63 -9.65 -0.56
C ILE A 158 9.76 -9.64 0.96
N SER A 159 10.03 -8.47 1.55
CA SER A 159 9.97 -8.31 3.00
C SER A 159 8.50 -8.23 3.45
N ASN A 160 8.18 -8.96 4.53
CA ASN A 160 6.81 -9.15 5.02
C ASN A 160 5.88 -9.78 3.96
N GLU A 161 6.39 -10.77 3.22
CA GLU A 161 5.66 -11.46 2.16
C GLU A 161 4.33 -12.03 2.63
N SER A 162 4.29 -12.60 3.83
CA SER A 162 3.10 -13.18 4.47
C SER A 162 1.98 -12.19 4.77
N LEU A 163 2.28 -10.88 4.80
CA LEU A 163 1.28 -9.82 4.95
C LEU A 163 0.61 -9.41 3.60
N GLY A 164 1.06 -9.99 2.50
CA GLY A 164 0.41 -9.97 1.20
C GLY A 164 -0.13 -11.35 0.86
N HIS A 165 -0.43 -11.60 -0.41
CA HIS A 165 -0.88 -12.90 -0.86
C HIS A 165 -0.54 -13.13 -2.34
N TRP A 166 -0.41 -14.40 -2.72
CA TRP A 166 -0.27 -14.85 -4.08
C TRP A 166 -1.64 -15.17 -4.71
N ASP A 167 -1.82 -14.74 -5.97
CA ASP A 167 -2.92 -15.13 -6.85
C ASP A 167 -2.27 -15.72 -8.12
N GLY A 168 -2.13 -17.03 -8.15
CA GLY A 168 -1.26 -17.74 -9.11
C GLY A 168 0.20 -17.31 -8.93
N ASN A 169 0.84 -16.89 -10.01
CA ASN A 169 2.23 -16.42 -10.00
C ASN A 169 2.35 -14.88 -9.89
N VAL A 170 1.35 -14.23 -9.31
CA VAL A 170 1.36 -12.79 -9.05
C VAL A 170 1.11 -12.53 -7.57
N TRP A 171 2.06 -11.87 -6.91
CA TRP A 171 1.93 -11.43 -5.53
C TRP A 171 1.33 -10.03 -5.43
N TYR A 172 0.43 -9.82 -4.49
CA TYR A 172 -0.22 -8.54 -4.19
C TYR A 172 -0.05 -8.18 -2.71
N SER A 173 0.34 -6.95 -2.45
CA SER A 173 0.52 -6.45 -1.07
C SER A 173 -0.79 -6.23 -0.30
N ASN A 174 -1.93 -6.18 -0.99
CA ASN A 174 -3.29 -6.07 -0.42
C ASN A 174 -4.36 -6.36 -1.48
N ASP A 175 -5.63 -6.34 -1.06
CA ASP A 175 -6.79 -6.69 -1.90
C ASP A 175 -7.39 -5.54 -2.73
N SER A 176 -6.75 -4.37 -2.79
CA SER A 176 -7.31 -3.21 -3.51
C SER A 176 -7.49 -3.42 -5.02
N TYR A 177 -6.95 -4.49 -5.58
CA TYR A 177 -7.15 -4.89 -6.96
C TYR A 177 -8.48 -5.64 -7.21
N ARG A 178 -9.15 -6.11 -6.15
CA ARG A 178 -10.39 -6.90 -6.25
C ARG A 178 -11.63 -6.01 -6.38
N TYR A 179 -11.61 -4.83 -5.75
CA TYR A 179 -12.75 -3.94 -5.64
C TYR A 179 -12.43 -2.59 -6.27
N GLN A 180 -13.23 -2.19 -7.25
CA GLN A 180 -13.21 -0.82 -7.72
C GLN A 180 -14.06 0.01 -6.76
N TYR A 181 -13.45 0.88 -5.96
CA TYR A 181 -14.18 1.90 -5.22
C TYR A 181 -14.74 2.90 -6.24
N TYR A 182 -16.01 2.74 -6.60
CA TYR A 182 -16.72 3.80 -7.28
C TYR A 182 -16.90 4.94 -6.26
N TYR A 183 -16.05 5.94 -6.29
CA TYR A 183 -16.47 7.26 -5.86
C TYR A 183 -17.57 7.68 -6.84
N TYR A 184 -18.81 7.43 -6.47
CA TYR A 184 -19.92 8.17 -7.01
C TYR A 184 -19.69 9.63 -6.58
N SER A 185 -19.04 10.42 -7.43
CA SER A 185 -19.26 11.84 -7.47
C SER A 185 -20.73 12.01 -7.89
N GLN A 186 -21.63 11.92 -6.92
CA GLN A 186 -22.96 12.46 -7.09
C GLN A 186 -22.71 13.90 -7.58
N PRO A 187 -23.28 14.32 -8.71
CA PRO A 187 -23.27 15.74 -9.02
C PRO A 187 -23.88 16.42 -7.80
N VAL A 188 -23.10 17.30 -7.18
CA VAL A 188 -23.59 18.16 -6.11
C VAL A 188 -24.63 19.05 -6.78
N THR A 189 -25.86 18.55 -6.90
CA THR A 189 -27.00 19.40 -7.18
C THR A 189 -27.02 20.42 -6.06
N ALA A 190 -26.82 21.68 -6.47
CA ALA A 190 -26.76 22.81 -5.57
C ALA A 190 -27.86 22.67 -4.49
N TYR A 191 -27.42 22.36 -3.26
CA TYR A 191 -28.29 22.34 -2.10
C TYR A 191 -28.76 23.78 -1.92
N GLN A 192 -29.98 24.08 -2.37
CA GLN A 192 -30.66 25.30 -1.97
C GLN A 192 -30.77 25.25 -0.45
N LYS A 193 -30.06 26.15 0.23
CA LYS A 193 -30.20 26.37 1.66
C LYS A 193 -31.65 26.68 1.97
N GLN A 194 -32.43 25.69 2.38
CA GLN A 194 -33.68 25.96 3.08
C GLN A 194 -33.30 26.47 4.47
N PRO A 195 -33.95 27.52 4.97
CA PRO A 195 -33.70 28.02 6.31
C PRO A 195 -34.03 26.91 7.31
N ALA A 196 -33.09 26.65 8.22
CA ALA A 196 -33.23 25.64 9.26
C ALA A 196 -34.49 25.88 10.08
N LYS A 197 -35.49 25.02 9.94
CA LYS A 197 -36.58 24.92 10.94
C LYS A 197 -35.95 24.30 12.18
N VAL A 198 -35.89 25.08 13.27
CA VAL A 198 -35.54 24.61 14.59
C VAL A 198 -36.64 23.66 15.05
N VAL A 199 -36.46 22.37 14.86
CA VAL A 199 -37.25 21.35 15.49
C VAL A 199 -36.62 21.14 16.85
N LYS A 200 -37.30 21.54 17.93
CA LYS A 200 -36.93 21.16 19.29
C LYS A 200 -37.11 19.64 19.39
N SER A 201 -36.01 18.89 19.27
CA SER A 201 -36.01 17.47 19.55
C SER A 201 -36.18 17.26 21.07
N ALA A 202 -37.17 16.48 21.45
CA ALA A 202 -37.24 15.96 22.81
C ALA A 202 -35.99 15.10 23.09
N PRO A 203 -35.43 15.09 24.30
CA PRO A 203 -34.27 14.29 24.60
C PRO A 203 -34.65 12.81 24.47
N LEU A 204 -34.00 12.10 23.56
CA LEU A 204 -33.99 10.64 23.54
C LEU A 204 -33.27 10.17 24.81
N SER A 205 -34.04 9.55 25.73
CA SER A 205 -33.46 8.82 26.84
C SER A 205 -32.82 7.56 26.33
N ILE A 206 -31.53 7.65 25.98
CA ILE A 206 -30.69 6.47 25.79
C ILE A 206 -30.44 5.93 27.20
N GLY A 207 -30.92 4.72 27.47
CA GLY A 207 -30.64 4.03 28.71
C GLY A 207 -29.15 4.07 29.01
N ASN A 208 -28.77 4.35 30.26
CA ASN A 208 -27.37 4.37 30.69
C ASN A 208 -26.77 2.98 30.50
N VAL A 209 -26.09 2.77 29.36
CA VAL A 209 -25.21 1.62 29.18
C VAL A 209 -23.88 2.00 29.82
N ASP A 210 -23.54 1.30 30.89
CA ASP A 210 -22.27 1.49 31.59
C ASP A 210 -21.15 0.85 30.82
N TYR A 211 -20.34 1.66 30.10
CA TYR A 211 -19.18 1.22 29.37
C TYR A 211 -17.89 1.24 30.20
N SER A 212 -17.98 1.29 31.53
CA SER A 212 -16.81 1.26 32.41
C SER A 212 -16.10 -0.10 32.46
N HIS A 213 -16.85 -1.18 32.17
CA HIS A 213 -16.38 -2.56 32.21
C HIS A 213 -16.70 -3.32 30.91
N CYS A 214 -15.83 -4.30 30.61
CA CYS A 214 -15.97 -5.15 29.42
C CYS A 214 -17.23 -6.01 29.48
N GLY A 215 -18.09 -5.95 28.48
CA GLY A 215 -19.31 -6.75 28.37
C GLY A 215 -19.09 -8.26 28.32
N GLY A 216 -17.87 -8.73 27.96
CA GLY A 216 -17.53 -10.17 27.89
C GLY A 216 -16.93 -10.74 29.17
N CYS A 217 -15.99 -10.03 29.84
CA CYS A 217 -15.26 -10.55 30.99
C CYS A 217 -15.28 -9.64 32.23
N ASN A 218 -16.03 -8.56 32.18
CA ASN A 218 -16.21 -7.58 33.27
C ASN A 218 -14.94 -6.88 33.78
N THR A 219 -13.85 -6.90 32.93
CA THR A 219 -12.61 -6.19 33.25
C THR A 219 -12.79 -4.68 33.05
N PRO A 220 -12.28 -3.79 33.93
CA PRO A 220 -12.36 -2.35 33.74
C PRO A 220 -11.73 -1.90 32.41
N LEU A 221 -12.42 -1.03 31.67
CA LEU A 221 -11.96 -0.47 30.41
C LEU A 221 -11.23 0.85 30.63
N LEU A 222 -9.92 0.87 30.43
CA LEU A 222 -9.03 1.98 30.80
C LEU A 222 -8.75 2.98 29.67
N THR A 223 -9.18 2.69 28.44
CA THR A 223 -8.91 3.56 27.28
C THR A 223 -10.21 4.01 26.62
N ARG A 224 -10.21 5.20 25.99
CA ARG A 224 -11.35 5.69 25.20
C ARG A 224 -11.78 4.72 24.10
N TYR A 225 -10.83 3.98 23.52
CA TYR A 225 -11.14 2.98 22.47
C TYR A 225 -11.96 1.82 23.04
N THR A 226 -11.47 1.21 24.13
CA THR A 226 -12.16 0.09 24.78
C THR A 226 -13.50 0.52 25.41
N GLN A 227 -13.60 1.74 25.92
CA GLN A 227 -14.87 2.30 26.42
C GLN A 227 -15.91 2.50 25.31
N ASN A 228 -15.47 2.88 24.09
CA ASN A 228 -16.39 3.05 22.95
C ASN A 228 -16.83 1.72 22.32
N SER A 229 -16.02 0.66 22.37
CA SER A 229 -16.39 -0.68 21.88
C SER A 229 -17.19 -1.49 22.90
N GLY A 230 -17.10 -1.16 24.19
CA GLY A 230 -17.71 -1.91 25.27
C GLY A 230 -17.03 -3.25 25.56
N TYR A 231 -15.89 -3.56 24.91
CA TYR A 231 -15.13 -4.80 25.09
C TYR A 231 -13.63 -4.51 25.25
N CYS A 232 -12.96 -5.34 26.05
CA CYS A 232 -11.51 -5.30 26.15
C CYS A 232 -10.86 -5.95 24.90
N THR A 233 -9.59 -5.63 24.64
CA THR A 233 -8.84 -6.14 23.47
C THR A 233 -8.77 -7.67 23.36
N THR A 234 -8.96 -8.37 24.46
CA THR A 234 -8.99 -9.85 24.50
C THR A 234 -10.35 -10.38 24.05
N CYS A 235 -11.46 -9.80 24.55
CA CYS A 235 -12.81 -10.24 24.20
C CYS A 235 -13.25 -9.79 22.81
N GLU A 236 -12.74 -8.68 22.29
CA GLU A 236 -13.00 -8.21 20.93
C GLU A 236 -12.44 -9.14 19.84
N LYS A 237 -11.44 -9.96 20.17
CA LYS A 237 -10.81 -10.93 19.26
C LYS A 237 -11.41 -12.33 19.31
N LEU A 238 -12.36 -12.59 20.20
CA LEU A 238 -13.02 -13.90 20.27
C LEU A 238 -14.11 -13.97 19.18
N PRO A 239 -14.10 -15.04 18.31
CA PRO A 239 -15.22 -15.25 17.40
C PRO A 239 -16.50 -15.46 18.20
N TYR A 240 -17.57 -14.81 17.80
CA TYR A 240 -18.90 -15.03 18.37
C TYR A 240 -19.26 -16.52 18.29
N SER A 241 -19.24 -17.19 19.43
CA SER A 241 -19.91 -18.48 19.60
C SER A 241 -21.37 -18.17 19.96
N GLY A 242 -22.20 -18.09 18.94
CA GLY A 242 -23.66 -18.03 19.04
C GLY A 242 -24.24 -19.29 18.49
#